data_94b6e77355e0caa9d08477c75d4ecc8d
#
_entry.id   94b6e77355e0caa9d08477c75d4ecc8d
#
_cell.length_a   1.000
_cell.length_b   1.000
_cell.length_c   1.000
_cell.angle_alpha   90.00
_cell.angle_beta   90.00
_cell.angle_gamma   90.00
#
_symmetry.space_group_name_H-M   'P 1'
#
loop_
_entity.id
_entity.type
_entity.pdbx_description
1 polymer ?
#
loop_
_entity_poly.entity_id
_entity_poly.type
_entity_poly.pdbx_seq_one_letter_code
_entity_poly.pdbx_strand_id
1 'polypeptide(L)'
;GFFIIAKELIKQTHTLNYVEGYATGASFYADYHEPIIVCFSADGLKVVSSQIFERQQEKLHRFIADNDESNTGKEKAEQAAGHLQNQGAKVEIKMPTEVGDYNDSKNAIEPDQEFIPAMQDLPVPTLPEWHKTENGKSYLNVKQNLVGVLIENNIDVAYNVIKKRMDITIPDADFIPDLQEGSAIAEIEDRCIQKGVPHNRVVFNLPLVAREFNPVKDWIMSKPWDGKSRLQLLLDTIQSEDEPLKNALMRRWLLGCVAAACSHKGVGLEGILVFQGKQGLGKTQWLKSLAPRDQDWLLEGATLNPASKDSVKQCVSYWICELGELGSTFKKADMDQLKQFTTKESDELRLPYDRTWSSYGRRTAFYGSVNEREYLTDSSGNRRYWTVRCIKINYRHNINMQQVWAEIKETMFDMGESWFLTSEERKLLDASNELSRTQSAVEDLLLQHVTFDSDNTKPVQQTQLLRDLGIANPRMADFKEAARVLIEHGISPRYTGGKKVYDVDYKPIEEDKFPPPSWHD
;
A
#
# COMPACT_ATOMS: atom_id res chain seq x y z
N GLY A 1 -22.37 5.85 14.98
CA GLY A 1 -22.39 5.43 13.58
C GLY A 1 -22.78 3.97 13.48
N PHE A 2 -23.09 3.51 12.29
CA PHE A 2 -23.43 2.10 12.01
C PHE A 2 -22.85 1.71 10.65
N PHE A 3 -22.70 0.42 10.42
CA PHE A 3 -22.25 -0.15 9.14
C PHE A 3 -23.33 -1.08 8.58
N ILE A 4 -23.43 -1.20 7.25
CA ILE A 4 -24.43 -2.08 6.61
C ILE A 4 -23.70 -3.08 5.71
N ILE A 5 -23.82 -4.36 6.04
CA ILE A 5 -23.42 -5.49 5.19
C ILE A 5 -24.52 -5.68 4.13
N ALA A 6 -24.14 -5.82 2.87
CA ALA A 6 -25.05 -5.99 1.72
C ALA A 6 -26.11 -4.88 1.61
N LYS A 7 -25.66 -3.63 1.65
CA LYS A 7 -26.50 -2.42 1.60
C LYS A 7 -27.42 -2.37 0.38
N GLU A 8 -27.01 -2.92 -0.74
CA GLU A 8 -27.74 -3.01 -2.00
C GLU A 8 -29.03 -3.86 -1.86
N LEU A 9 -29.04 -4.80 -0.93
CA LEU A 9 -30.21 -5.68 -0.70
C LEU A 9 -31.30 -5.00 0.12
N ILE A 10 -31.05 -3.87 0.78
CA ILE A 10 -32.04 -3.18 1.61
C ILE A 10 -33.33 -2.87 0.84
N LYS A 11 -33.23 -2.52 -0.44
CA LYS A 11 -34.40 -2.18 -1.27
C LYS A 11 -35.23 -3.40 -1.65
N GLN A 12 -34.63 -4.59 -1.65
CA GLN A 12 -35.22 -5.84 -2.15
C GLN A 12 -35.74 -6.74 -1.02
N THR A 13 -35.26 -6.55 0.20
CA THR A 13 -35.64 -7.36 1.35
C THR A 13 -36.85 -6.79 2.08
N HIS A 14 -37.61 -7.70 2.72
CA HIS A 14 -38.68 -7.36 3.65
C HIS A 14 -38.21 -7.32 5.12
N THR A 15 -36.97 -7.74 5.39
CA THR A 15 -36.40 -7.83 6.75
C THR A 15 -35.12 -7.03 6.84
N LEU A 16 -34.93 -6.30 7.94
CA LEU A 16 -33.70 -5.60 8.31
C LEU A 16 -33.16 -6.20 9.61
N ASN A 17 -31.93 -6.72 9.57
CA ASN A 17 -31.31 -7.38 10.70
C ASN A 17 -30.33 -6.43 11.41
N TYR A 18 -30.41 -6.34 12.73
CA TYR A 18 -29.57 -5.51 13.59
C TYR A 18 -28.71 -6.39 14.47
N VAL A 19 -27.41 -6.13 14.49
CA VAL A 19 -26.43 -6.84 15.33
C VAL A 19 -25.57 -5.85 16.09
N GLU A 20 -25.04 -6.29 17.22
CA GLU A 20 -24.07 -5.48 17.97
C GLU A 20 -22.70 -5.52 17.30
N GLY A 21 -22.15 -6.70 17.05
CA GLY A 21 -20.80 -6.93 16.54
C GLY A 21 -20.76 -7.20 15.04
N TYR A 22 -19.65 -6.84 14.40
CA TYR A 22 -19.44 -7.11 12.98
C TYR A 22 -19.29 -8.63 12.70
N ALA A 23 -18.58 -9.36 13.59
CA ALA A 23 -18.36 -10.79 13.43
C ALA A 23 -19.70 -11.57 13.44
N THR A 24 -20.56 -11.28 14.41
CA THR A 24 -21.93 -11.81 14.51
C THR A 24 -22.72 -11.50 13.23
N GLY A 25 -22.62 -10.25 12.74
CA GLY A 25 -23.31 -9.83 11.52
C GLY A 25 -22.81 -10.54 10.27
N ALA A 26 -21.51 -10.68 10.12
CA ALA A 26 -20.90 -11.38 8.98
C ALA A 26 -21.28 -12.87 8.95
N SER A 27 -21.26 -13.54 10.10
CA SER A 27 -21.67 -14.95 10.24
C SER A 27 -23.15 -15.12 9.93
N PHE A 28 -24.00 -14.22 10.40
CA PHE A 28 -25.43 -14.26 10.09
C PHE A 28 -25.70 -14.01 8.60
N TYR A 29 -24.99 -13.06 7.99
CA TYR A 29 -25.10 -12.80 6.55
C TYR A 29 -24.71 -14.03 5.72
N ALA A 30 -23.65 -14.73 6.10
CA ALA A 30 -23.19 -15.93 5.41
C ALA A 30 -24.28 -17.03 5.37
N ASP A 31 -25.15 -17.10 6.38
CA ASP A 31 -26.22 -18.11 6.43
C ASP A 31 -27.52 -17.67 5.76
N TYR A 32 -27.89 -16.42 5.91
CA TYR A 32 -29.24 -15.94 5.53
C TYR A 32 -29.25 -15.04 4.31
N HIS A 33 -28.09 -14.51 3.89
CA HIS A 33 -27.94 -13.59 2.76
C HIS A 33 -28.89 -12.39 2.81
N GLU A 34 -29.26 -11.97 4.01
CA GLU A 34 -30.11 -10.80 4.27
C GLU A 34 -29.23 -9.59 4.69
N PRO A 35 -29.62 -8.35 4.39
CA PRO A 35 -28.82 -7.18 4.78
C PRO A 35 -28.74 -7.04 6.30
N ILE A 36 -27.54 -6.74 6.80
CA ILE A 36 -27.24 -6.61 8.23
C ILE A 36 -26.81 -5.20 8.57
N ILE A 37 -27.35 -4.65 9.64
CA ILE A 37 -27.02 -3.36 10.19
C ILE A 37 -26.22 -3.58 11.46
N VAL A 38 -24.93 -3.31 11.42
CA VAL A 38 -24.00 -3.44 12.54
C VAL A 38 -24.02 -2.14 13.35
N CYS A 39 -24.36 -2.22 14.61
CA CYS A 39 -24.58 -1.09 15.51
C CYS A 39 -23.39 -0.76 16.42
N PHE A 40 -22.35 -1.62 16.46
CA PHE A 40 -21.09 -1.50 17.19
C PHE A 40 -21.19 -1.40 18.72
N SER A 41 -22.38 -1.44 19.28
CA SER A 41 -22.60 -1.53 20.72
C SER A 41 -24.05 -1.90 21.02
N ALA A 42 -24.27 -2.52 22.20
CA ALA A 42 -25.61 -2.87 22.69
C ALA A 42 -26.55 -1.63 22.78
N ASP A 43 -26.02 -0.48 23.24
CA ASP A 43 -26.78 0.78 23.27
C ASP A 43 -27.02 1.35 21.86
N GLY A 44 -26.14 1.04 20.91
CA GLY A 44 -26.28 1.40 19.51
C GLY A 44 -27.49 0.77 18.83
N LEU A 45 -27.89 -0.43 19.24
CA LEU A 45 -29.07 -1.14 18.70
C LEU A 45 -30.33 -0.25 18.72
N LYS A 46 -30.62 0.37 19.85
CA LYS A 46 -31.80 1.23 20.01
C LYS A 46 -31.73 2.51 19.16
N VAL A 47 -30.58 3.18 19.17
CA VAL A 47 -30.39 4.47 18.47
C VAL A 47 -30.44 4.27 16.95
N VAL A 48 -29.71 3.28 16.45
CA VAL A 48 -29.59 3.02 15.01
C VAL A 48 -30.90 2.48 14.44
N SER A 49 -31.54 1.55 15.14
CA SER A 49 -32.81 0.98 14.68
C SER A 49 -33.92 2.03 14.61
N SER A 50 -33.98 2.96 15.57
CA SER A 50 -34.95 4.07 15.53
C SER A 50 -34.75 4.99 14.33
N GLN A 51 -33.48 5.37 14.03
CA GLN A 51 -33.16 6.20 12.87
C GLN A 51 -33.51 5.55 11.53
N ILE A 52 -33.35 4.21 11.45
CA ILE A 52 -33.66 3.45 10.24
C ILE A 52 -35.17 3.24 10.11
N PHE A 53 -35.86 2.98 11.21
CA PHE A 53 -37.30 2.80 11.23
C PHE A 53 -38.05 4.01 10.67
N GLU A 54 -37.62 5.22 10.94
CA GLU A 54 -38.21 6.44 10.34
C GLU A 54 -38.31 6.38 8.81
N ARG A 55 -37.46 5.62 8.15
CA ARG A 55 -37.39 5.53 6.69
C ARG A 55 -37.83 4.18 6.11
N GLN A 56 -38.05 3.16 6.96
CA GLN A 56 -38.29 1.76 6.57
C GLN A 56 -39.41 1.12 7.42
N GLN A 57 -40.51 1.84 7.66
CA GLN A 57 -41.58 1.47 8.60
C GLN A 57 -42.32 0.17 8.23
N GLU A 58 -42.36 -0.18 6.95
CA GLU A 58 -43.10 -1.37 6.45
C GLU A 58 -42.35 -2.70 6.64
N LYS A 59 -41.06 -2.64 6.94
CA LYS A 59 -40.22 -3.83 7.04
C LYS A 59 -40.28 -4.47 8.42
N LEU A 60 -39.91 -5.76 8.45
CA LEU A 60 -39.64 -6.46 9.69
C LEU A 60 -38.27 -6.05 10.22
N HIS A 61 -38.18 -5.63 11.47
CA HIS A 61 -36.96 -5.27 12.15
C HIS A 61 -36.55 -6.40 13.08
N ARG A 62 -35.51 -7.16 12.71
CA ARG A 62 -35.03 -8.32 13.46
C ARG A 62 -33.74 -7.96 14.20
N PHE A 63 -33.73 -8.20 15.50
CA PHE A 63 -32.57 -8.04 16.36
C PHE A 63 -31.91 -9.39 16.59
N ILE A 64 -30.62 -9.51 16.26
CA ILE A 64 -29.82 -10.69 16.51
C ILE A 64 -29.05 -10.42 17.79
N ALA A 65 -29.46 -11.06 18.88
CA ALA A 65 -28.89 -10.86 20.20
C ALA A 65 -27.89 -11.99 20.53
N ASP A 66 -26.84 -11.66 21.28
CA ASP A 66 -25.90 -12.63 21.82
C ASP A 66 -26.55 -13.36 23.00
N ASN A 67 -26.24 -14.65 23.13
CA ASN A 67 -26.69 -15.49 24.25
C ASN A 67 -25.55 -15.64 25.27
N ASP A 68 -25.18 -14.54 25.92
CA ASP A 68 -24.11 -14.50 26.91
C ASP A 68 -24.59 -14.82 28.33
N GLU A 69 -23.68 -15.28 29.20
CA GLU A 69 -24.00 -15.60 30.59
C GLU A 69 -24.50 -14.36 31.38
N SER A 70 -24.14 -13.16 30.93
CA SER A 70 -24.54 -11.89 31.58
C SER A 70 -25.95 -11.45 31.21
N ASN A 71 -26.56 -12.02 30.17
CA ASN A 71 -27.82 -11.63 29.54
C ASN A 71 -27.87 -10.17 29.03
N THR A 72 -26.76 -9.45 28.99
CA THR A 72 -26.70 -8.04 28.63
C THR A 72 -27.11 -7.81 27.18
N GLY A 73 -26.60 -8.63 26.24
CA GLY A 73 -26.95 -8.57 24.83
C GLY A 73 -28.45 -8.78 24.61
N LYS A 74 -29.03 -9.77 25.28
CA LYS A 74 -30.46 -10.06 25.22
C LYS A 74 -31.32 -8.90 25.75
N GLU A 75 -31.02 -8.39 26.95
CA GLU A 75 -31.77 -7.29 27.57
C GLU A 75 -31.77 -6.03 26.69
N LYS A 76 -30.65 -5.69 26.06
CA LYS A 76 -30.53 -4.53 25.19
C LYS A 76 -31.26 -4.72 23.86
N ALA A 77 -31.23 -5.92 23.29
CA ALA A 77 -32.04 -6.24 22.11
C ALA A 77 -33.54 -6.17 22.42
N GLU A 78 -33.98 -6.68 23.57
CA GLU A 78 -35.36 -6.58 24.04
C GLU A 78 -35.80 -5.14 24.26
N GLN A 79 -34.93 -4.30 24.84
CA GLN A 79 -35.18 -2.85 25.02
C GLN A 79 -35.29 -2.12 23.68
N ALA A 80 -34.42 -2.41 22.73
CA ALA A 80 -34.45 -1.83 21.39
C ALA A 80 -35.70 -2.26 20.61
N ALA A 81 -36.02 -3.54 20.63
CA ALA A 81 -37.21 -4.12 20.00
C ALA A 81 -38.50 -3.54 20.59
N GLY A 82 -38.64 -3.50 21.92
CA GLY A 82 -39.78 -2.91 22.61
C GLY A 82 -39.96 -1.42 22.30
N HIS A 83 -38.86 -0.68 22.16
CA HIS A 83 -38.90 0.72 21.76
C HIS A 83 -39.47 0.92 20.35
N LEU A 84 -39.03 0.10 19.37
CA LEU A 84 -39.59 0.15 18.02
C LEU A 84 -41.02 -0.35 17.96
N GLN A 85 -41.37 -1.40 18.72
CA GLN A 85 -42.72 -1.95 18.76
C GLN A 85 -43.72 -0.90 19.29
N ASN A 86 -43.34 -0.10 20.27
CA ASN A 86 -44.15 1.02 20.78
C ASN A 86 -44.35 2.14 19.73
N GLN A 87 -43.51 2.18 18.70
CA GLN A 87 -43.64 3.08 17.54
C GLN A 87 -44.42 2.45 16.38
N GLY A 88 -44.94 1.22 16.56
CA GLY A 88 -45.76 0.52 15.56
C GLY A 88 -44.94 -0.37 14.61
N ALA A 89 -43.64 -0.62 14.87
CA ALA A 89 -42.82 -1.49 14.06
C ALA A 89 -43.17 -2.97 14.23
N LYS A 90 -43.00 -3.75 13.16
CA LYS A 90 -42.94 -5.21 13.22
C LYS A 90 -41.56 -5.63 13.68
N VAL A 91 -41.41 -6.28 14.82
CA VAL A 91 -40.13 -6.64 15.40
C VAL A 91 -40.03 -8.14 15.68
N GLU A 92 -38.82 -8.68 15.58
CA GLU A 92 -38.45 -10.04 15.92
C GLU A 92 -37.09 -10.04 16.64
N ILE A 93 -36.90 -10.92 17.62
CA ILE A 93 -35.61 -11.16 18.27
C ILE A 93 -35.19 -12.59 17.98
N LYS A 94 -33.93 -12.76 17.50
CA LYS A 94 -33.33 -14.05 17.24
C LYS A 94 -32.05 -14.19 18.06
N MET A 95 -31.88 -15.37 18.69
CA MET A 95 -30.68 -15.69 19.49
C MET A 95 -30.14 -17.05 19.14
N PRO A 96 -28.84 -17.34 19.30
CA PRO A 96 -28.27 -18.67 19.25
C PRO A 96 -28.91 -19.56 20.32
N THR A 97 -29.01 -20.87 20.05
CA THR A 97 -29.54 -21.86 21.00
C THR A 97 -28.53 -22.20 22.09
N GLU A 98 -27.23 -22.04 21.83
CA GLU A 98 -26.14 -22.29 22.75
C GLU A 98 -25.61 -20.97 23.34
N VAL A 99 -24.90 -21.05 24.49
CA VAL A 99 -24.29 -19.89 25.14
C VAL A 99 -23.15 -19.37 24.26
N GLY A 100 -23.17 -18.08 23.93
CA GLY A 100 -22.21 -17.41 23.08
C GLY A 100 -22.87 -16.50 22.07
N ASP A 101 -22.10 -15.93 21.17
CA ASP A 101 -22.61 -15.18 20.04
C ASP A 101 -22.91 -16.09 18.84
N TYR A 102 -23.52 -15.53 17.80
CA TYR A 102 -23.85 -16.30 16.60
C TYR A 102 -22.61 -16.81 15.85
N ASN A 103 -21.46 -16.22 16.09
CA ASN A 103 -20.17 -16.64 15.55
C ASN A 103 -19.57 -17.82 16.33
N ASP A 104 -19.76 -17.88 17.66
CA ASP A 104 -19.25 -18.96 18.52
C ASP A 104 -19.93 -20.30 18.22
N SER A 105 -21.21 -20.29 17.90
CA SER A 105 -21.99 -21.51 17.58
C SER A 105 -21.50 -22.23 16.31
N LYS A 106 -20.72 -21.55 15.45
CA LYS A 106 -20.11 -22.12 14.24
C LYS A 106 -18.69 -22.65 14.42
N ASN A 107 -17.96 -22.15 15.44
CA ASN A 107 -16.56 -22.52 15.66
C ASN A 107 -16.37 -23.88 16.35
N ALA A 108 -17.45 -24.61 16.65
CA ALA A 108 -17.44 -25.97 17.23
C ALA A 108 -17.21 -27.10 16.20
N ILE A 109 -16.83 -26.78 14.96
CA ILE A 109 -16.53 -27.76 13.90
C ILE A 109 -15.01 -27.97 13.81
N GLU A 110 -14.62 -29.26 13.88
CA GLU A 110 -13.26 -29.80 13.97
C GLU A 110 -12.22 -29.21 13.00
N PRO A 111 -10.93 -29.17 13.41
CA PRO A 111 -9.87 -28.54 12.63
C PRO A 111 -9.19 -29.52 11.68
N ASP A 112 -9.84 -29.99 10.62
CA ASP A 112 -9.15 -30.70 9.53
C ASP A 112 -10.02 -30.75 8.25
N GLN A 113 -10.26 -29.60 7.65
CA GLN A 113 -10.52 -29.54 6.21
C GLN A 113 -9.73 -28.39 5.62
N GLU A 114 -8.87 -28.69 4.64
CA GLU A 114 -8.22 -27.69 3.79
C GLU A 114 -9.27 -26.68 3.35
N PHE A 115 -9.05 -25.41 3.74
CA PHE A 115 -9.89 -24.30 3.32
C PHE A 115 -9.69 -24.10 1.82
N ILE A 116 -10.51 -24.75 1.04
CA ILE A 116 -10.81 -24.29 -0.32
C ILE A 116 -11.62 -23.00 -0.09
N PRO A 117 -11.14 -21.81 -0.52
CA PRO A 117 -11.96 -20.62 -0.43
C PRO A 117 -13.27 -20.95 -1.10
N ALA A 118 -14.37 -20.84 -0.35
CA ALA A 118 -15.70 -20.96 -0.91
C ALA A 118 -15.71 -19.97 -2.08
N MET A 119 -15.69 -20.47 -3.31
CA MET A 119 -16.16 -19.69 -4.43
C MET A 119 -17.52 -19.20 -3.95
N GLN A 120 -17.59 -17.89 -3.66
CA GLN A 120 -18.87 -17.27 -3.44
C GLN A 120 -19.75 -17.83 -4.54
N ASP A 121 -20.88 -18.45 -4.17
CA ASP A 121 -21.95 -18.74 -5.11
C ASP A 121 -22.38 -17.38 -5.68
N LEU A 122 -21.60 -16.90 -6.64
CA LEU A 122 -22.08 -15.92 -7.58
C LEU A 122 -23.35 -16.55 -8.15
N PRO A 123 -24.47 -15.83 -8.19
CA PRO A 123 -25.70 -16.36 -8.78
C PRO A 123 -25.28 -17.04 -10.07
N VAL A 124 -25.61 -18.34 -10.19
CA VAL A 124 -25.30 -19.11 -11.42
C VAL A 124 -25.62 -18.20 -12.57
N PRO A 125 -24.64 -17.77 -13.38
CA PRO A 125 -24.88 -16.76 -14.37
C PRO A 125 -25.93 -17.33 -15.30
N THR A 126 -27.15 -16.82 -15.23
CA THR A 126 -28.16 -17.16 -16.23
C THR A 126 -27.55 -16.77 -17.56
N LEU A 127 -27.49 -17.72 -18.51
CA LEU A 127 -26.96 -17.44 -19.83
C LEU A 127 -27.60 -16.15 -20.35
N PRO A 128 -26.82 -15.12 -20.69
CA PRO A 128 -27.38 -13.89 -21.19
C PRO A 128 -28.17 -14.15 -22.46
N GLU A 129 -29.25 -13.42 -22.65
CA GLU A 129 -29.97 -13.47 -23.92
C GLU A 129 -29.02 -13.21 -25.08
N TRP A 130 -28.98 -14.15 -26.04
CA TRP A 130 -28.15 -14.00 -27.21
C TRP A 130 -28.69 -12.91 -28.15
N HIS A 131 -27.94 -11.88 -28.34
CA HIS A 131 -28.29 -10.79 -29.23
C HIS A 131 -27.96 -11.15 -30.68
N LYS A 132 -28.98 -11.31 -31.50
CA LYS A 132 -28.88 -11.63 -32.92
C LYS A 132 -29.40 -10.49 -33.80
N THR A 133 -29.03 -10.54 -35.09
CA THR A 133 -29.60 -9.65 -36.13
C THR A 133 -31.11 -9.87 -36.20
N GLU A 134 -31.85 -8.88 -36.77
CA GLU A 134 -33.31 -8.93 -36.90
C GLU A 134 -33.83 -10.20 -37.61
N ASN A 135 -33.06 -10.74 -38.56
CA ASN A 135 -33.37 -11.99 -39.22
C ASN A 135 -33.00 -13.25 -38.42
N GLY A 136 -32.44 -13.10 -37.22
CA GLY A 136 -32.05 -14.18 -36.31
C GLY A 136 -30.88 -15.05 -36.79
N LYS A 137 -30.26 -14.75 -37.93
CA LYS A 137 -29.25 -15.62 -38.57
C LYS A 137 -27.82 -15.44 -38.01
N SER A 138 -27.48 -14.27 -37.50
CA SER A 138 -26.12 -13.96 -37.03
C SER A 138 -26.13 -13.31 -35.67
N TYR A 139 -25.09 -13.57 -34.87
CA TYR A 139 -24.88 -12.87 -33.59
C TYR A 139 -24.40 -11.45 -33.82
N LEU A 140 -24.86 -10.52 -32.99
CA LEU A 140 -24.37 -9.14 -32.97
C LEU A 140 -23.02 -9.06 -32.27
N ASN A 141 -22.19 -8.08 -32.68
CA ASN A 141 -20.91 -7.80 -32.03
C ASN A 141 -21.11 -6.93 -30.78
N VAL A 142 -21.66 -7.52 -29.73
CA VAL A 142 -21.95 -6.87 -28.45
C VAL A 142 -21.33 -7.64 -27.28
N LYS A 143 -21.01 -6.92 -26.18
CA LYS A 143 -20.37 -7.54 -25.01
C LYS A 143 -21.17 -8.70 -24.39
N GLN A 144 -22.51 -8.64 -24.48
CA GLN A 144 -23.40 -9.67 -23.92
C GLN A 144 -23.17 -11.02 -24.61
N ASN A 145 -22.93 -11.03 -25.93
CA ASN A 145 -22.62 -12.28 -26.63
C ASN A 145 -21.24 -12.82 -26.26
N LEU A 146 -20.25 -11.95 -26.00
CA LEU A 146 -18.97 -12.38 -25.42
C LEU A 146 -19.18 -12.99 -24.02
N VAL A 147 -19.96 -12.35 -23.15
CA VAL A 147 -20.29 -12.89 -21.81
C VAL A 147 -20.95 -14.28 -21.96
N GLY A 148 -21.85 -14.47 -22.93
CA GLY A 148 -22.42 -15.76 -23.23
C GLY A 148 -21.39 -16.84 -23.54
N VAL A 149 -20.40 -16.50 -24.39
CA VAL A 149 -19.31 -17.45 -24.71
C VAL A 149 -18.47 -17.76 -23.47
N LEU A 150 -18.14 -16.77 -22.67
CA LEU A 150 -17.37 -16.97 -21.43
C LEU A 150 -18.09 -17.90 -20.45
N ILE A 151 -19.38 -17.65 -20.22
CA ILE A 151 -20.22 -18.49 -19.31
C ILE A 151 -20.35 -19.91 -19.83
N GLU A 152 -20.72 -20.11 -21.11
CA GLU A 152 -20.87 -21.45 -21.69
C GLU A 152 -19.60 -22.30 -21.62
N ASN A 153 -18.44 -21.66 -21.60
CA ASN A 153 -17.14 -22.33 -21.55
C ASN A 153 -16.48 -22.28 -20.16
N ASN A 154 -17.17 -21.80 -19.13
CA ASN A 154 -16.66 -21.63 -17.77
C ASN A 154 -15.35 -20.82 -17.72
N ILE A 155 -15.21 -19.79 -18.57
CA ILE A 155 -14.03 -18.95 -18.63
C ILE A 155 -14.19 -17.82 -17.61
N ASP A 156 -13.25 -17.73 -16.66
CA ASP A 156 -13.17 -16.60 -15.72
C ASP A 156 -12.21 -15.54 -16.25
N VAL A 157 -12.67 -14.28 -16.24
CA VAL A 157 -11.89 -13.12 -16.64
C VAL A 157 -11.86 -12.16 -15.47
N ALA A 158 -10.69 -12.00 -14.88
CA ALA A 158 -10.46 -11.13 -13.74
C ALA A 158 -9.42 -10.05 -14.07
N TYR A 159 -9.67 -8.81 -13.64
CA TYR A 159 -8.68 -7.75 -13.68
C TYR A 159 -7.91 -7.72 -12.36
N ASN A 160 -6.64 -8.14 -12.40
CA ASN A 160 -5.74 -8.12 -11.26
C ASN A 160 -5.27 -6.70 -10.99
N VAL A 161 -5.81 -6.07 -9.94
CA VAL A 161 -5.53 -4.67 -9.59
C VAL A 161 -4.10 -4.43 -9.09
N ILE A 162 -3.41 -5.48 -8.62
CA ILE A 162 -2.00 -5.41 -8.23
C ILE A 162 -1.12 -5.45 -9.48
N LYS A 163 -1.29 -6.49 -10.31
CA LYS A 163 -0.48 -6.70 -11.52
C LYS A 163 -0.87 -5.78 -12.67
N LYS A 164 -2.02 -5.14 -12.61
CA LYS A 164 -2.57 -4.28 -13.67
C LYS A 164 -2.65 -4.99 -15.02
N ARG A 165 -3.14 -6.23 -14.98
CA ARG A 165 -3.35 -7.08 -16.16
C ARG A 165 -4.60 -7.93 -16.00
N MET A 166 -5.04 -8.54 -17.11
CA MET A 166 -6.09 -9.56 -17.08
C MET A 166 -5.49 -10.90 -16.66
N ASP A 167 -6.08 -11.52 -15.65
CA ASP A 167 -5.87 -12.91 -15.31
C ASP A 167 -7.06 -13.70 -15.86
N ILE A 168 -6.80 -14.56 -16.85
CA ILE A 168 -7.83 -15.33 -17.56
C ILE A 168 -7.62 -16.80 -17.24
N THR A 169 -8.67 -17.45 -16.74
CA THR A 169 -8.68 -18.90 -16.45
C THR A 169 -9.63 -19.60 -17.40
N ILE A 170 -9.10 -20.52 -18.19
CA ILE A 170 -9.87 -21.35 -19.11
C ILE A 170 -9.76 -22.80 -18.65
N PRO A 171 -10.88 -23.49 -18.30
CA PRO A 171 -10.86 -24.89 -17.99
C PRO A 171 -10.27 -25.72 -19.14
N ASP A 172 -9.52 -26.75 -18.81
CA ASP A 172 -8.93 -27.70 -19.75
C ASP A 172 -7.92 -27.11 -20.75
N ALA A 173 -7.46 -25.86 -20.53
CA ALA A 173 -6.42 -25.23 -21.29
C ALA A 173 -5.10 -25.21 -20.50
N ASP A 174 -4.07 -25.82 -21.05
CA ASP A 174 -2.72 -25.80 -20.51
C ASP A 174 -1.85 -24.90 -21.39
N PHE A 175 -1.60 -23.67 -20.89
CA PHE A 175 -0.80 -22.69 -21.61
C PHE A 175 0.60 -22.63 -21.03
N ILE A 176 1.57 -22.31 -21.88
CA ILE A 176 2.92 -21.95 -21.45
C ILE A 176 2.79 -20.69 -20.57
N PRO A 177 3.27 -20.70 -19.31
CA PRO A 177 3.10 -19.59 -18.37
C PRO A 177 3.52 -18.22 -18.92
N ASP A 178 4.63 -18.19 -19.69
CA ASP A 178 5.16 -16.95 -20.27
C ASP A 178 4.27 -16.35 -21.39
N LEU A 179 3.38 -17.16 -21.95
CA LEU A 179 2.48 -16.79 -23.08
C LEU A 179 1.00 -16.80 -22.68
N GLN A 180 0.69 -16.99 -21.40
CA GLN A 180 -0.65 -17.28 -20.90
C GLN A 180 -1.70 -16.24 -21.35
N GLU A 181 -1.43 -14.94 -21.20
CA GLU A 181 -2.40 -13.89 -21.54
C GLU A 181 -2.77 -13.90 -23.02
N GLY A 182 -1.76 -13.93 -23.90
CA GLY A 182 -1.97 -13.95 -25.35
C GLY A 182 -2.67 -15.22 -25.81
N SER A 183 -2.27 -16.38 -25.28
CA SER A 183 -2.87 -17.67 -25.60
C SER A 183 -4.31 -17.78 -25.13
N ALA A 184 -4.62 -17.25 -23.94
CA ALA A 184 -5.97 -17.23 -23.42
C ALA A 184 -6.91 -16.34 -24.25
N ILE A 185 -6.43 -15.19 -24.73
CA ILE A 185 -7.20 -14.31 -25.62
C ILE A 185 -7.49 -15.03 -26.95
N ALA A 186 -6.47 -15.65 -27.56
CA ALA A 186 -6.64 -16.40 -28.80
C ALA A 186 -7.65 -17.56 -28.64
N GLU A 187 -7.60 -18.28 -27.55
CA GLU A 187 -8.56 -19.37 -27.25
C GLU A 187 -9.99 -18.81 -27.11
N ILE A 188 -10.18 -17.65 -26.46
CA ILE A 188 -11.50 -17.01 -26.39
C ILE A 188 -11.98 -16.62 -27.79
N GLU A 189 -11.10 -16.10 -28.64
CA GLU A 189 -11.44 -15.76 -30.03
C GLU A 189 -11.86 -17.01 -30.81
N ASP A 190 -11.16 -18.12 -30.68
CA ASP A 190 -11.50 -19.38 -31.32
C ASP A 190 -12.86 -19.92 -30.85
N ARG A 191 -13.19 -19.83 -29.56
CA ARG A 191 -14.50 -20.21 -29.03
C ARG A 191 -15.63 -19.30 -29.53
N CYS A 192 -15.34 -18.01 -29.71
CA CYS A 192 -16.27 -17.10 -30.36
C CYS A 192 -16.53 -17.52 -31.82
N ILE A 193 -15.47 -17.86 -32.57
CA ILE A 193 -15.58 -18.33 -33.97
C ILE A 193 -16.43 -19.61 -34.05
N GLN A 194 -16.14 -20.60 -33.21
CA GLN A 194 -16.89 -21.87 -33.15
C GLN A 194 -18.38 -21.65 -32.87
N LYS A 195 -18.71 -20.67 -32.01
CA LYS A 195 -20.10 -20.30 -31.69
C LYS A 195 -20.75 -19.44 -32.77
N GLY A 196 -19.97 -18.86 -33.71
CA GLY A 196 -20.42 -17.89 -34.71
C GLY A 196 -20.63 -16.48 -34.14
N VAL A 197 -20.02 -16.16 -33.00
CA VAL A 197 -20.02 -14.83 -32.38
C VAL A 197 -18.87 -14.01 -32.98
N PRO A 198 -19.09 -12.73 -33.35
CA PRO A 198 -18.04 -11.88 -33.86
C PRO A 198 -16.91 -11.70 -32.79
N HIS A 199 -15.67 -11.95 -33.19
CA HIS A 199 -14.49 -12.00 -32.28
C HIS A 199 -13.54 -10.81 -32.40
N ASN A 200 -13.67 -9.97 -33.44
CA ASN A 200 -12.76 -8.87 -33.73
C ASN A 200 -12.73 -7.75 -32.66
N ARG A 201 -13.50 -7.84 -31.60
CA ARG A 201 -13.54 -6.90 -30.46
C ARG A 201 -13.34 -7.59 -29.12
N VAL A 202 -12.94 -8.85 -29.06
CA VAL A 202 -12.74 -9.60 -27.82
C VAL A 202 -11.80 -8.83 -26.89
N VAL A 203 -10.61 -8.47 -27.34
CA VAL A 203 -9.63 -7.73 -26.56
C VAL A 203 -10.18 -6.43 -25.96
N PHE A 204 -11.02 -5.69 -26.70
CA PHE A 204 -11.61 -4.43 -26.24
C PHE A 204 -12.81 -4.63 -25.31
N ASN A 205 -13.48 -5.77 -25.40
CA ASN A 205 -14.65 -6.07 -24.58
C ASN A 205 -14.28 -6.77 -23.28
N LEU A 206 -13.15 -7.47 -23.20
CA LEU A 206 -12.70 -8.15 -21.97
C LEU A 206 -12.63 -7.23 -20.75
N PRO A 207 -12.06 -5.99 -20.82
CA PRO A 207 -12.06 -5.08 -19.68
C PRO A 207 -13.47 -4.67 -19.19
N LEU A 208 -14.48 -4.74 -20.06
CA LEU A 208 -15.86 -4.37 -19.74
C LEU A 208 -16.63 -5.49 -19.01
N VAL A 209 -16.10 -6.69 -19.04
CA VAL A 209 -16.73 -7.90 -18.45
C VAL A 209 -15.89 -8.53 -17.35
N ALA A 210 -14.64 -8.10 -17.20
CA ALA A 210 -13.74 -8.59 -16.15
C ALA A 210 -14.23 -8.18 -14.77
N ARG A 211 -14.22 -9.13 -13.83
CA ARG A 211 -14.40 -8.81 -12.41
C ARG A 211 -13.12 -8.23 -11.81
N GLU A 212 -13.25 -7.36 -10.81
CA GLU A 212 -12.08 -6.92 -10.04
C GLU A 212 -11.52 -8.08 -9.20
N PHE A 213 -10.19 -8.23 -9.19
CA PHE A 213 -9.49 -9.25 -8.42
C PHE A 213 -8.29 -8.64 -7.72
N ASN A 214 -8.23 -8.81 -6.40
CA ASN A 214 -7.14 -8.32 -5.58
C ASN A 214 -6.55 -9.47 -4.74
N PRO A 215 -5.58 -10.22 -5.30
CA PRO A 215 -5.07 -11.42 -4.64
C PRO A 215 -4.41 -11.15 -3.29
N VAL A 216 -3.80 -9.98 -3.10
CA VAL A 216 -3.16 -9.62 -1.82
C VAL A 216 -4.21 -9.35 -0.74
N LYS A 217 -5.24 -8.57 -1.05
CA LYS A 217 -6.35 -8.30 -0.13
C LYS A 217 -7.06 -9.60 0.23
N ASP A 218 -7.36 -10.43 -0.77
CA ASP A 218 -8.04 -11.70 -0.57
C ASP A 218 -7.21 -12.64 0.31
N TRP A 219 -5.88 -12.66 0.14
CA TRP A 219 -4.99 -13.42 1.02
C TRP A 219 -4.94 -12.86 2.44
N ILE A 220 -4.81 -11.55 2.63
CA ILE A 220 -4.83 -10.91 3.96
C ILE A 220 -6.12 -11.29 4.70
N MET A 221 -7.25 -11.31 3.99
CA MET A 221 -8.58 -11.59 4.53
C MET A 221 -8.96 -13.07 4.50
N SER A 222 -8.09 -13.97 3.99
CA SER A 222 -8.42 -15.40 3.85
C SER A 222 -8.70 -16.10 5.17
N LYS A 223 -8.11 -15.59 6.28
CA LYS A 223 -8.41 -16.01 7.64
C LYS A 223 -8.48 -14.76 8.52
N PRO A 224 -9.46 -14.66 9.42
CA PRO A 224 -9.52 -13.59 10.41
C PRO A 224 -8.28 -13.65 11.34
N TRP A 225 -7.97 -12.56 11.99
CA TRP A 225 -6.92 -12.56 13.01
C TRP A 225 -7.34 -13.41 14.21
N ASP A 226 -6.45 -14.26 14.68
CA ASP A 226 -6.71 -15.21 15.78
C ASP A 226 -6.53 -14.60 17.18
N GLY A 227 -6.42 -13.28 17.29
CA GLY A 227 -6.24 -12.54 18.54
C GLY A 227 -4.83 -12.61 19.13
N LYS A 228 -3.87 -13.34 18.50
CA LYS A 228 -2.48 -13.42 18.99
C LYS A 228 -1.60 -12.41 18.29
N SER A 229 -1.02 -11.48 19.06
CA SER A 229 -0.13 -10.48 18.48
C SER A 229 1.16 -11.11 17.96
N ARG A 230 1.48 -10.83 16.70
CA ARG A 230 2.69 -11.24 16.00
C ARG A 230 3.45 -10.08 15.39
N LEU A 231 2.83 -8.91 15.33
CA LEU A 231 3.48 -7.70 14.80
C LEU A 231 4.77 -7.42 15.56
N GLN A 232 4.75 -7.42 16.89
CA GLN A 232 5.97 -7.19 17.67
C GLN A 232 7.02 -8.29 17.42
N LEU A 233 6.61 -9.55 17.30
CA LEU A 233 7.53 -10.64 16.97
C LEU A 233 8.22 -10.41 15.61
N LEU A 234 7.50 -9.87 14.63
CA LEU A 234 8.08 -9.52 13.33
C LEU A 234 9.06 -8.34 13.46
N LEU A 235 8.71 -7.30 14.21
CA LEU A 235 9.61 -6.18 14.49
C LEU A 235 10.91 -6.63 15.17
N ASP A 236 10.82 -7.56 16.11
CA ASP A 236 11.96 -8.11 16.88
C ASP A 236 12.87 -9.01 16.03
N THR A 237 12.45 -9.41 14.81
CA THR A 237 13.34 -10.11 13.86
C THR A 237 14.49 -9.24 13.38
N ILE A 238 14.41 -7.93 13.60
CA ILE A 238 15.43 -6.95 13.20
C ILE A 238 15.93 -6.24 14.46
N GLN A 239 17.24 -6.34 14.70
CA GLN A 239 17.95 -5.55 15.69
C GLN A 239 18.54 -4.31 15.01
N SER A 240 18.30 -3.15 15.58
CA SER A 240 18.71 -1.85 15.04
C SER A 240 19.57 -1.07 16.03
N GLU A 241 20.33 -0.10 15.53
CA GLU A 241 21.04 0.88 16.38
C GLU A 241 20.05 1.77 17.15
N ASP A 242 18.85 1.98 16.61
CA ASP A 242 17.75 2.77 17.20
C ASP A 242 16.45 1.96 17.15
N GLU A 243 16.17 1.22 18.22
CA GLU A 243 15.00 0.36 18.33
C GLU A 243 13.67 1.12 18.34
N PRO A 244 13.52 2.25 19.07
CA PRO A 244 12.30 3.04 19.04
C PRO A 244 11.97 3.56 17.65
N LEU A 245 12.93 4.15 16.95
CA LEU A 245 12.75 4.65 15.58
C LEU A 245 12.44 3.51 14.61
N LYS A 246 13.20 2.40 14.67
CA LYS A 246 12.92 1.21 13.85
C LYS A 246 11.47 0.74 14.00
N ASN A 247 11.01 0.59 15.24
CA ASN A 247 9.65 0.12 15.53
C ASN A 247 8.60 1.08 14.95
N ALA A 248 8.78 2.38 15.11
CA ALA A 248 7.89 3.39 14.55
C ALA A 248 7.84 3.31 13.01
N LEU A 249 8.99 3.35 12.34
CA LEU A 249 9.09 3.33 10.88
C LEU A 249 8.50 2.04 10.28
N MET A 250 8.86 0.89 10.84
CA MET A 250 8.38 -0.39 10.35
C MET A 250 6.87 -0.54 10.57
N ARG A 251 6.35 -0.14 11.74
CA ARG A 251 4.92 -0.19 12.03
C ARG A 251 4.11 0.65 11.03
N ARG A 252 4.55 1.90 10.76
CA ARG A 252 3.90 2.79 9.79
C ARG A 252 3.99 2.24 8.36
N TRP A 253 5.15 1.71 7.98
CA TRP A 253 5.35 1.14 6.65
C TRP A 253 4.49 -0.12 6.43
N LEU A 254 4.45 -1.04 7.40
CA LEU A 254 3.62 -2.24 7.33
C LEU A 254 2.13 -1.89 7.26
N LEU A 255 1.67 -0.89 8.03
CA LEU A 255 0.30 -0.37 7.92
C LEU A 255 0.05 0.23 6.53
N GLY A 256 1.02 0.95 5.97
CA GLY A 256 0.99 1.45 4.59
C GLY A 256 0.87 0.33 3.55
N CYS A 257 1.52 -0.82 3.76
CA CYS A 257 1.37 -1.99 2.89
C CYS A 257 -0.07 -2.53 2.91
N VAL A 258 -0.70 -2.61 4.09
CA VAL A 258 -2.11 -3.01 4.22
C VAL A 258 -3.03 -1.98 3.55
N ALA A 259 -2.79 -0.69 3.77
CA ALA A 259 -3.54 0.37 3.12
C ALA A 259 -3.45 0.28 1.59
N ALA A 260 -2.24 0.03 1.05
CA ALA A 260 -2.01 -0.15 -0.38
C ALA A 260 -2.76 -1.37 -0.94
N ALA A 261 -2.84 -2.47 -0.20
CA ALA A 261 -3.59 -3.66 -0.60
C ALA A 261 -5.10 -3.45 -0.53
N CYS A 262 -5.62 -2.82 0.54
CA CYS A 262 -7.04 -2.82 0.86
C CYS A 262 -7.83 -1.61 0.33
N SER A 263 -7.17 -0.50 0.02
CA SER A 263 -7.86 0.71 -0.45
C SER A 263 -8.37 0.58 -1.89
N HIS A 264 -9.63 1.00 -2.13
CA HIS A 264 -10.23 0.93 -3.46
C HIS A 264 -9.57 1.88 -4.48
N LYS A 265 -9.21 3.09 -4.06
CA LYS A 265 -8.71 4.14 -4.96
C LYS A 265 -7.19 4.19 -5.10
N GLY A 266 -6.48 3.38 -4.33
CA GLY A 266 -5.03 3.49 -4.17
C GLY A 266 -4.64 4.44 -3.02
N VAL A 267 -3.36 4.47 -2.69
CA VAL A 267 -2.82 5.26 -1.57
C VAL A 267 -1.49 5.90 -1.92
N GLY A 268 -1.28 7.13 -1.44
CA GLY A 268 0.03 7.75 -1.38
C GLY A 268 0.77 7.30 -0.12
N LEU A 269 2.01 6.86 -0.27
CA LEU A 269 2.89 6.51 0.84
C LEU A 269 4.03 7.53 0.92
N GLU A 270 4.29 8.08 2.13
CA GLU A 270 5.31 9.13 2.27
C GLU A 270 6.74 8.58 2.22
N GLY A 271 6.95 7.34 2.66
CA GLY A 271 8.28 6.79 2.90
C GLY A 271 8.60 5.53 2.12
N ILE A 272 9.89 5.40 1.81
CA ILE A 272 10.54 4.18 1.37
C ILE A 272 11.22 3.60 2.61
N LEU A 273 10.85 2.40 3.04
CA LEU A 273 11.55 1.72 4.13
C LEU A 273 12.93 1.28 3.63
N VAL A 274 14.01 1.77 4.25
CA VAL A 274 15.37 1.47 3.82
C VAL A 274 16.12 0.71 4.91
N PHE A 275 16.54 -0.51 4.60
CA PHE A 275 17.42 -1.25 5.48
C PHE A 275 18.89 -0.97 5.14
N GLN A 276 19.55 -0.26 6.05
CA GLN A 276 20.99 0.02 5.96
C GLN A 276 21.77 -0.97 6.81
N GLY A 277 22.84 -1.52 6.26
CA GLY A 277 23.71 -2.45 6.99
C GLY A 277 24.54 -3.32 6.07
N LYS A 278 25.49 -4.05 6.66
CA LYS A 278 26.48 -4.87 5.92
C LYS A 278 25.84 -5.79 4.89
N GLN A 279 26.56 -6.04 3.81
CA GLN A 279 26.18 -7.05 2.82
C GLN A 279 26.07 -8.43 3.51
N GLY A 280 25.10 -9.24 3.09
CA GLY A 280 24.87 -10.58 3.64
C GLY A 280 24.02 -10.65 4.90
N LEU A 281 23.54 -9.53 5.45
CA LEU A 281 22.63 -9.52 6.61
C LEU A 281 21.25 -10.17 6.35
N GLY A 282 20.88 -10.39 5.07
CA GLY A 282 19.59 -10.97 4.72
C GLY A 282 18.46 -9.95 4.50
N LYS A 283 18.78 -8.68 4.19
CA LYS A 283 17.82 -7.60 3.96
C LYS A 283 16.73 -7.96 2.95
N THR A 284 17.11 -8.34 1.74
CA THR A 284 16.19 -8.77 0.67
C THR A 284 15.45 -10.07 1.05
N GLN A 285 16.13 -11.01 1.75
CA GLN A 285 15.49 -12.26 2.18
C GLN A 285 14.40 -12.03 3.24
N TRP A 286 14.59 -11.05 4.11
CA TRP A 286 13.56 -10.64 5.05
C TRP A 286 12.34 -10.04 4.31
N LEU A 287 12.57 -9.21 3.31
CA LEU A 287 11.48 -8.69 2.47
C LEU A 287 10.66 -9.82 1.85
N LYS A 288 11.35 -10.83 1.29
CA LYS A 288 10.71 -12.03 0.71
C LYS A 288 9.85 -12.81 1.71
N SER A 289 10.18 -12.75 3.00
CA SER A 289 9.41 -13.45 4.03
C SER A 289 8.03 -12.83 4.30
N LEU A 290 7.77 -11.62 3.80
CA LEU A 290 6.53 -10.89 4.03
C LEU A 290 5.34 -11.41 3.21
N ALA A 291 5.57 -12.17 2.16
CA ALA A 291 4.54 -12.74 1.30
C ALA A 291 4.77 -14.25 1.07
N PRO A 292 3.75 -15.01 0.64
CA PRO A 292 3.91 -16.40 0.25
C PRO A 292 4.92 -16.52 -0.91
N ARG A 293 5.77 -17.55 -0.86
CA ARG A 293 6.87 -17.73 -1.83
C ARG A 293 6.41 -18.09 -3.24
N ASP A 294 5.24 -18.67 -3.35
CA ASP A 294 4.58 -19.07 -4.60
C ASP A 294 3.85 -17.92 -5.28
N GLN A 295 3.80 -16.74 -4.62
CA GLN A 295 3.10 -15.57 -5.12
C GLN A 295 4.08 -14.52 -5.65
N ASP A 296 3.83 -14.05 -6.85
CA ASP A 296 4.63 -12.99 -7.50
C ASP A 296 4.11 -11.60 -7.14
N TRP A 297 4.11 -11.24 -5.83
CA TRP A 297 3.64 -9.94 -5.33
C TRP A 297 4.77 -8.98 -4.96
N LEU A 298 6.01 -9.48 -4.96
CA LEU A 298 7.20 -8.73 -4.61
C LEU A 298 8.10 -8.57 -5.83
N LEU A 299 8.59 -7.37 -6.08
CA LEU A 299 9.61 -7.11 -7.09
C LEU A 299 10.93 -6.79 -6.39
N GLU A 300 12.00 -7.48 -6.77
CA GLU A 300 13.34 -7.29 -6.22
C GLU A 300 14.20 -6.45 -7.15
N GLY A 301 15.05 -5.60 -6.56
CA GLY A 301 16.13 -4.91 -7.27
C GLY A 301 15.66 -4.04 -8.44
N ALA A 302 14.46 -3.49 -8.38
CA ALA A 302 13.92 -2.69 -9.48
C ALA A 302 14.70 -1.40 -9.67
N THR A 303 15.02 -1.08 -10.93
CA THR A 303 15.56 0.23 -11.31
C THR A 303 14.39 1.16 -11.65
N LEU A 304 14.09 2.11 -10.77
CA LEU A 304 13.03 3.08 -11.01
C LEU A 304 13.56 4.27 -11.80
N ASN A 305 13.05 4.46 -13.00
CA ASN A 305 13.20 5.68 -13.79
C ASN A 305 11.84 6.37 -13.92
N PRO A 306 11.56 7.45 -13.14
CA PRO A 306 10.25 8.12 -13.17
C PRO A 306 9.89 8.74 -14.52
N ALA A 307 10.87 8.97 -15.41
CA ALA A 307 10.65 9.47 -16.77
C ALA A 307 10.26 8.34 -17.75
N SER A 308 10.56 7.09 -17.44
CA SER A 308 10.22 5.91 -18.25
C SER A 308 8.91 5.30 -17.76
N LYS A 309 7.89 5.30 -18.61
CA LYS A 309 6.58 4.75 -18.28
C LYS A 309 6.59 3.24 -18.07
N ASP A 310 7.44 2.53 -18.79
CA ASP A 310 7.60 1.08 -18.64
C ASP A 310 8.27 0.73 -17.30
N SER A 311 9.30 1.50 -16.91
CA SER A 311 9.92 1.37 -15.59
C SER A 311 8.91 1.67 -14.47
N VAL A 312 8.12 2.74 -14.60
CA VAL A 312 7.04 3.06 -13.65
C VAL A 312 6.03 1.92 -13.59
N LYS A 313 5.52 1.45 -14.75
CA LYS A 313 4.56 0.35 -14.81
C LYS A 313 5.11 -0.91 -14.12
N GLN A 314 6.35 -1.29 -14.39
CA GLN A 314 6.99 -2.43 -13.75
C GLN A 314 6.96 -2.28 -12.22
N CYS A 315 7.44 -1.16 -11.69
CA CYS A 315 7.52 -0.93 -10.24
C CYS A 315 6.14 -0.93 -9.56
N VAL A 316 5.10 -0.34 -10.19
CA VAL A 316 3.76 -0.21 -9.59
C VAL A 316 2.83 -1.39 -9.89
N SER A 317 3.33 -2.44 -10.54
CA SER A 317 2.60 -3.69 -10.80
C SER A 317 2.90 -4.78 -9.77
N TYR A 318 3.37 -4.38 -8.58
CA TYR A 318 3.64 -5.27 -7.46
C TYR A 318 3.16 -4.63 -6.16
N TRP A 319 2.82 -5.46 -5.18
CA TRP A 319 2.41 -4.99 -3.87
C TRP A 319 3.55 -4.32 -3.11
N ILE A 320 4.73 -4.95 -3.09
CA ILE A 320 5.95 -4.38 -2.53
C ILE A 320 7.03 -4.40 -3.60
N CYS A 321 7.72 -3.28 -3.79
CA CYS A 321 8.78 -3.12 -4.78
C CYS A 321 10.07 -2.71 -4.08
N GLU A 322 11.10 -3.56 -4.15
CA GLU A 322 12.45 -3.21 -3.73
C GLU A 322 13.12 -2.39 -4.82
N LEU A 323 13.51 -1.17 -4.47
CA LEU A 323 14.30 -0.31 -5.32
C LEU A 323 15.77 -0.66 -5.16
N GLY A 324 16.40 -1.11 -6.24
CA GLY A 324 17.83 -1.38 -6.28
C GLY A 324 18.65 -0.10 -6.27
N GLU A 325 19.86 -0.19 -5.75
CA GLU A 325 20.91 0.84 -5.85
C GLU A 325 20.53 2.26 -5.37
N LEU A 326 19.82 2.37 -4.26
CA LEU A 326 19.46 3.68 -3.68
C LEU A 326 20.67 4.58 -3.40
N GLY A 327 21.88 4.01 -3.21
CA GLY A 327 23.08 4.75 -2.84
C GLY A 327 23.91 5.32 -4.01
N SER A 328 23.91 4.69 -5.18
CA SER A 328 24.88 5.03 -6.23
C SER A 328 24.31 5.66 -7.49
N THR A 329 23.01 5.50 -7.75
CA THR A 329 22.42 5.74 -9.08
C THR A 329 21.62 7.04 -9.21
N PHE A 330 21.15 7.62 -8.10
CA PHE A 330 20.30 8.80 -8.19
C PHE A 330 21.12 10.10 -8.25
N LYS A 331 21.25 10.68 -9.43
CA LYS A 331 21.63 12.09 -9.59
C LYS A 331 20.60 12.96 -8.88
N LYS A 332 20.99 14.16 -8.43
CA LYS A 332 20.11 15.11 -7.70
C LYS A 332 18.76 15.36 -8.42
N ALA A 333 18.75 15.40 -9.76
CA ALA A 333 17.54 15.56 -10.57
C ALA A 333 16.58 14.34 -10.47
N ASP A 334 17.13 13.15 -10.33
CA ASP A 334 16.36 11.90 -10.21
C ASP A 334 15.72 11.80 -8.83
N MET A 335 16.39 12.35 -7.80
CA MET A 335 15.87 12.40 -6.44
C MET A 335 14.61 13.26 -6.31
N ASP A 336 14.55 14.41 -7.00
CA ASP A 336 13.36 15.26 -6.98
C ASP A 336 12.17 14.62 -7.69
N GLN A 337 12.42 13.87 -8.77
CA GLN A 337 11.40 13.07 -9.45
C GLN A 337 10.93 11.90 -8.57
N LEU A 338 11.83 11.23 -7.87
CA LEU A 338 11.49 10.15 -6.93
C LEU A 338 10.63 10.67 -5.77
N LYS A 339 10.92 11.86 -5.26
CA LYS A 339 10.11 12.52 -4.21
C LYS A 339 8.66 12.72 -4.64
N GLN A 340 8.44 13.16 -5.88
CA GLN A 340 7.09 13.33 -6.43
C GLN A 340 6.44 11.98 -6.73
N PHE A 341 7.23 11.01 -7.17
CA PHE A 341 6.73 9.71 -7.54
C PHE A 341 6.19 8.92 -6.34
N THR A 342 6.90 8.90 -5.20
CA THR A 342 6.53 8.06 -4.04
C THR A 342 5.21 8.46 -3.40
N THR A 343 4.85 9.74 -3.42
CA THR A 343 3.63 10.26 -2.76
C THR A 343 2.37 10.22 -3.63
N LYS A 344 2.47 9.78 -4.89
CA LYS A 344 1.29 9.70 -5.77
C LYS A 344 0.32 8.62 -5.30
N GLU A 345 -0.97 8.94 -5.35
CA GLU A 345 -2.07 8.01 -5.06
C GLU A 345 -2.48 7.19 -6.29
N SER A 346 -2.15 7.69 -7.48
CA SER A 346 -2.44 7.02 -8.75
C SER A 346 -1.35 7.28 -9.78
N ASP A 347 -1.29 6.41 -10.77
CA ASP A 347 -0.37 6.48 -11.90
C ASP A 347 -1.14 6.53 -13.21
N GLU A 348 -0.78 7.50 -14.06
CA GLU A 348 -1.30 7.59 -15.43
C GLU A 348 -0.52 6.61 -16.32
N LEU A 349 -1.15 5.51 -16.68
CA LEU A 349 -0.55 4.45 -17.49
C LEU A 349 -1.40 4.18 -18.73
N ARG A 350 -0.75 3.68 -19.77
CA ARG A 350 -1.40 3.06 -20.92
C ARG A 350 -1.00 1.59 -20.93
N LEU A 351 -1.94 0.73 -20.58
CA LEU A 351 -1.69 -0.72 -20.60
C LEU A 351 -1.68 -1.24 -22.07
N PRO A 352 -1.12 -2.42 -22.32
CA PRO A 352 -1.26 -3.09 -23.59
C PRO A 352 -2.75 -3.14 -23.97
N TYR A 353 -3.06 -2.88 -25.24
CA TYR A 353 -4.40 -2.84 -25.82
C TYR A 353 -5.27 -1.63 -25.43
N ASP A 354 -4.87 -0.77 -24.48
CA ASP A 354 -5.60 0.47 -24.18
C ASP A 354 -5.38 1.50 -25.30
N ARG A 355 -6.47 2.16 -25.70
CA ARG A 355 -6.44 3.26 -26.68
C ARG A 355 -6.14 4.60 -26.03
N THR A 356 -6.45 4.74 -24.76
CA THR A 356 -6.34 5.98 -23.97
C THR A 356 -5.50 5.76 -22.72
N TRP A 357 -5.04 6.86 -22.16
CA TRP A 357 -4.44 6.88 -20.83
C TRP A 357 -5.52 6.69 -19.77
N SER A 358 -5.23 5.88 -18.79
CA SER A 358 -6.12 5.65 -17.63
C SER A 358 -5.37 5.86 -16.33
N SER A 359 -6.09 6.32 -15.31
CA SER A 359 -5.57 6.51 -13.96
C SER A 359 -5.74 5.21 -13.17
N TYR A 360 -4.63 4.65 -12.71
CA TYR A 360 -4.59 3.41 -11.94
C TYR A 360 -4.22 3.72 -10.49
N GLY A 361 -5.06 3.36 -9.56
CA GLY A 361 -4.78 3.50 -8.13
C GLY A 361 -3.48 2.80 -7.74
N ARG A 362 -2.61 3.50 -6.99
CA ARG A 362 -1.35 2.93 -6.53
C ARG A 362 -1.59 1.96 -5.38
N ARG A 363 -1.10 0.74 -5.54
CA ARG A 363 -1.18 -0.35 -4.56
C ARG A 363 0.20 -0.93 -4.22
N THR A 364 1.23 -0.08 -4.29
CA THR A 364 2.63 -0.50 -4.13
C THR A 364 3.28 0.26 -2.99
N ALA A 365 3.87 -0.48 -2.04
CA ALA A 365 4.79 0.04 -1.05
C ALA A 365 6.23 -0.13 -1.54
N PHE A 366 7.07 0.89 -1.27
CA PHE A 366 8.46 0.86 -1.68
C PHE A 366 9.38 0.50 -0.52
N TYR A 367 10.39 -0.30 -0.83
CA TYR A 367 11.44 -0.74 0.05
C TYR A 367 12.78 -0.54 -0.62
N GLY A 368 13.84 -0.40 0.14
CA GLY A 368 15.19 -0.34 -0.39
C GLY A 368 16.22 -0.95 0.57
N SER A 369 17.36 -1.34 0.02
CA SER A 369 18.48 -1.82 0.82
C SER A 369 19.76 -1.11 0.41
N VAL A 370 20.56 -0.70 1.41
CA VAL A 370 21.86 -0.05 1.20
C VAL A 370 22.90 -0.70 2.10
N ASN A 371 24.16 -0.69 1.64
CA ASN A 371 25.27 -1.22 2.42
C ASN A 371 26.05 -0.10 3.10
N GLU A 372 26.21 1.02 2.44
CA GLU A 372 26.93 2.20 2.91
C GLU A 372 26.16 2.86 4.07
N ARG A 373 26.91 3.39 5.04
CA ARG A 373 26.32 4.13 6.15
C ARG A 373 25.84 5.49 5.69
N GLU A 374 26.62 6.13 4.86
CA GLU A 374 26.34 7.43 4.28
C GLU A 374 25.92 7.25 2.82
N TYR A 375 24.66 7.39 2.53
CA TYR A 375 24.10 7.23 1.19
C TYR A 375 23.15 8.36 0.78
N LEU A 376 22.79 9.24 1.71
CA LEU A 376 21.91 10.38 1.44
C LEU A 376 22.75 11.58 0.99
N THR A 377 22.61 11.98 -0.26
CA THR A 377 23.40 13.04 -0.88
C THR A 377 22.73 14.42 -0.88
N ASP A 378 21.42 14.47 -0.56
CA ASP A 378 20.65 15.72 -0.56
C ASP A 378 20.29 16.14 0.87
N SER A 379 20.40 17.44 1.17
CA SER A 379 19.94 18.01 2.43
C SER A 379 18.41 18.19 2.49
N SER A 380 17.75 18.20 1.33
CA SER A 380 16.31 18.40 1.22
C SER A 380 15.59 17.14 0.76
N GLY A 381 14.64 16.63 1.57
CA GLY A 381 13.79 15.50 1.15
C GLY A 381 14.19 14.13 1.67
N ASN A 382 15.21 14.06 2.51
CA ASN A 382 15.64 12.83 3.19
C ASN A 382 14.52 12.20 4.04
N ARG A 383 13.51 12.96 4.44
CA ARG A 383 12.32 12.49 5.18
C ARG A 383 11.53 11.37 4.49
N ARG A 384 11.80 11.11 3.20
CA ARG A 384 11.19 9.99 2.46
C ARG A 384 11.92 8.68 2.61
N TYR A 385 13.17 8.74 3.08
CA TYR A 385 13.96 7.54 3.36
C TYR A 385 13.81 7.20 4.84
N TRP A 386 13.05 6.16 5.10
CA TRP A 386 12.80 5.65 6.44
C TRP A 386 13.89 4.64 6.78
N THR A 387 15.03 5.17 7.17
CA THR A 387 16.27 4.41 7.36
C THR A 387 16.26 3.65 8.68
N VAL A 388 16.34 2.34 8.58
CA VAL A 388 16.57 1.42 9.70
C VAL A 388 17.99 0.90 9.64
N ARG A 389 18.85 1.26 10.61
CA ARG A 389 20.23 0.77 10.70
C ARG A 389 20.26 -0.59 11.33
N CYS A 390 20.35 -1.63 10.47
CA CYS A 390 20.26 -3.02 10.88
C CYS A 390 21.61 -3.53 11.41
N ILE A 391 21.61 -4.05 12.64
CA ILE A 391 22.73 -4.78 13.24
C ILE A 391 22.62 -6.26 12.91
N LYS A 392 21.40 -6.82 13.03
CA LYS A 392 21.12 -8.24 12.77
C LYS A 392 19.71 -8.39 12.22
N ILE A 393 19.53 -9.34 11.31
CA ILE A 393 18.23 -9.69 10.71
C ILE A 393 18.02 -11.20 10.81
N ASN A 394 16.94 -11.61 11.45
CA ASN A 394 16.47 -12.99 11.43
C ASN A 394 15.44 -13.17 10.31
N TYR A 395 15.89 -13.37 9.08
CA TYR A 395 15.03 -13.60 7.92
C TYR A 395 14.48 -15.03 7.83
N ARG A 396 14.96 -15.95 8.67
CA ARG A 396 14.49 -17.35 8.72
C ARG A 396 13.48 -17.56 9.86
N HIS A 397 12.69 -16.56 10.15
CA HIS A 397 11.62 -16.68 11.14
C HIS A 397 10.46 -17.55 10.60
N ASN A 398 9.73 -18.21 11.52
CA ASN A 398 8.57 -19.04 11.21
C ASN A 398 7.25 -18.33 11.62
N ILE A 399 7.22 -17.00 11.52
CA ILE A 399 6.05 -16.21 11.86
C ILE A 399 4.99 -16.41 10.77
N ASN A 400 3.76 -16.68 11.15
CA ASN A 400 2.64 -16.75 10.21
C ASN A 400 2.32 -15.35 9.69
N MET A 401 2.78 -15.04 8.47
CA MET A 401 2.65 -13.72 7.88
C MET A 401 1.22 -13.33 7.53
N GLN A 402 0.37 -14.28 7.14
CA GLN A 402 -1.04 -13.99 6.92
C GLN A 402 -1.68 -13.44 8.20
N GLN A 403 -1.37 -14.03 9.36
CA GLN A 403 -1.87 -13.57 10.65
C GLN A 403 -1.27 -12.22 11.09
N VAL A 404 -0.01 -11.91 10.73
CA VAL A 404 0.55 -10.55 10.93
C VAL A 404 -0.23 -9.51 10.13
N TRP A 405 -0.50 -9.80 8.87
CA TRP A 405 -1.24 -8.87 8.01
C TRP A 405 -2.71 -8.73 8.44
N ALA A 406 -3.35 -9.82 8.88
CA ALA A 406 -4.69 -9.77 9.45
C ALA A 406 -4.71 -8.95 10.75
N GLU A 407 -3.72 -9.12 11.66
CA GLU A 407 -3.55 -8.29 12.86
C GLU A 407 -3.47 -6.80 12.52
N ILE A 408 -2.57 -6.42 11.60
CA ILE A 408 -2.39 -5.02 11.19
C ILE A 408 -3.68 -4.46 10.57
N LYS A 409 -4.34 -5.27 9.74
CA LYS A 409 -5.60 -4.86 9.13
C LYS A 409 -6.67 -4.58 10.19
N GLU A 410 -6.93 -5.52 11.09
CA GLU A 410 -8.01 -5.39 12.08
C GLU A 410 -7.70 -4.38 13.17
N THR A 411 -6.46 -4.39 13.71
CA THR A 411 -6.10 -3.58 14.90
C THR A 411 -5.63 -2.18 14.56
N MET A 412 -5.25 -1.90 13.32
CA MET A 412 -4.70 -0.61 12.90
C MET A 412 -5.48 0.00 11.73
N PHE A 413 -5.54 -0.70 10.58
CA PHE A 413 -6.14 -0.15 9.37
C PHE A 413 -7.66 0.07 9.52
N ASP A 414 -8.40 -0.93 9.97
CA ASP A 414 -9.85 -0.84 10.16
C ASP A 414 -10.21 0.11 11.30
N MET A 415 -9.30 0.31 12.27
CA MET A 415 -9.45 1.30 13.34
C MET A 415 -9.10 2.73 12.90
N GLY A 416 -8.69 2.91 11.64
CA GLY A 416 -8.38 4.23 11.08
C GLY A 416 -7.04 4.81 11.54
N GLU A 417 -6.10 3.97 12.00
CA GLU A 417 -4.76 4.44 12.33
C GLU A 417 -4.04 4.97 11.08
N SER A 418 -3.35 6.10 11.23
CA SER A 418 -2.62 6.72 10.14
C SER A 418 -1.32 5.96 9.84
N TRP A 419 -1.03 5.73 8.57
CA TRP A 419 0.27 5.21 8.10
C TRP A 419 1.31 6.31 7.86
N PHE A 420 0.97 7.56 8.09
CA PHE A 420 1.92 8.67 8.07
C PHE A 420 2.63 8.79 9.42
N LEU A 421 3.88 9.26 9.39
CA LEU A 421 4.62 9.55 10.61
C LEU A 421 3.99 10.69 11.40
N THR A 422 3.97 10.57 12.71
CA THR A 422 3.64 11.68 13.62
C THR A 422 4.74 12.75 13.57
N SER A 423 4.47 13.93 14.15
CA SER A 423 5.47 15.00 14.22
C SER A 423 6.72 14.59 15.02
N GLU A 424 6.54 13.80 16.08
CA GLU A 424 7.62 13.27 16.92
C GLU A 424 8.45 12.22 16.17
N GLU A 425 7.79 11.23 15.53
CA GLU A 425 8.44 10.21 14.71
C GLU A 425 9.24 10.86 13.57
N ARG A 426 8.70 11.92 12.97
CA ARG A 426 9.37 12.67 11.89
C ARG A 426 10.64 13.38 12.37
N LYS A 427 10.63 14.01 13.55
CA LYS A 427 11.82 14.61 14.14
C LYS A 427 12.92 13.59 14.42
N LEU A 428 12.53 12.40 14.93
CA LEU A 428 13.50 11.31 15.14
C LEU A 428 14.09 10.82 13.82
N LEU A 429 13.27 10.68 12.78
CA LEU A 429 13.74 10.30 11.45
C LEU A 429 14.70 11.35 10.86
N ASP A 430 14.37 12.63 10.95
CA ASP A 430 15.22 13.72 10.43
C ASP A 430 16.58 13.71 11.13
N ALA A 431 16.63 13.61 12.46
CA ALA A 431 17.87 13.48 13.22
C ALA A 431 18.68 12.22 12.83
N SER A 432 18.00 11.10 12.61
CA SER A 432 18.64 9.86 12.16
C SER A 432 19.19 9.97 10.74
N ASN A 433 18.47 10.60 9.82
CA ASN A 433 18.91 10.77 8.43
C ASN A 433 20.12 11.69 8.27
N GLU A 434 20.30 12.68 9.15
CA GLU A 434 21.52 13.47 9.17
C GLU A 434 22.77 12.62 9.41
N LEU A 435 22.69 11.56 10.23
CA LEU A 435 23.81 10.63 10.42
C LEU A 435 24.07 9.72 9.20
N SER A 436 23.16 9.66 8.24
CA SER A 436 23.28 8.88 6.99
C SER A 436 23.60 9.77 5.80
N ARG A 437 23.79 11.08 6.03
CA ARG A 437 24.10 12.05 4.98
C ARG A 437 25.58 12.00 4.62
N THR A 438 25.86 11.89 3.34
CA THR A 438 27.23 12.04 2.82
C THR A 438 27.58 13.51 2.85
N GLN A 439 28.63 13.85 3.59
CA GLN A 439 29.18 15.21 3.56
C GLN A 439 29.78 15.51 2.19
N SER A 440 29.53 16.70 1.68
CA SER A 440 30.17 17.11 0.43
C SER A 440 31.61 17.60 0.70
N ALA A 441 32.48 17.49 -0.31
CA ALA A 441 33.83 18.01 -0.18
C ALA A 441 33.86 19.51 0.20
N VAL A 442 32.88 20.28 -0.27
CA VAL A 442 32.71 21.69 0.11
C VAL A 442 32.38 21.85 1.60
N GLU A 443 31.47 21.01 2.10
CA GLU A 443 31.08 21.00 3.50
C GLU A 443 32.25 20.60 4.39
N ASP A 444 32.96 19.53 4.03
CA ASP A 444 34.14 19.05 4.78
C ASP A 444 35.20 20.17 4.87
N LEU A 445 35.50 20.86 3.76
CA LEU A 445 36.44 21.94 3.74
C LEU A 445 36.00 23.14 4.62
N LEU A 446 34.70 23.48 4.58
CA LEU A 446 34.17 24.55 5.43
C LEU A 446 34.21 24.16 6.91
N LEU A 447 33.82 22.94 7.28
CA LEU A 447 33.85 22.46 8.66
C LEU A 447 35.29 22.39 9.22
N GLN A 448 36.27 22.07 8.40
CA GLN A 448 37.67 21.97 8.80
C GLN A 448 38.36 23.33 8.91
N HIS A 449 38.01 24.31 8.09
CA HIS A 449 38.75 25.53 7.92
C HIS A 449 38.03 26.82 8.34
N VAL A 450 36.72 26.78 8.61
CA VAL A 450 35.90 27.90 9.09
C VAL A 450 35.62 27.76 10.57
N THR A 451 35.83 28.82 11.33
CA THR A 451 35.42 28.92 12.73
C THR A 451 34.08 29.65 12.81
N PHE A 452 33.01 28.91 13.08
CA PHE A 452 31.63 29.42 12.99
C PHE A 452 31.23 30.36 14.14
N ASP A 453 31.74 30.14 15.33
CA ASP A 453 31.42 30.93 16.54
C ASP A 453 32.55 31.96 16.87
N SER A 454 33.12 32.62 15.85
CA SER A 454 34.22 33.57 16.01
C SER A 454 33.76 35.03 15.89
N ASP A 455 34.23 35.85 16.81
CA ASP A 455 34.08 37.32 16.70
C ASP A 455 35.10 37.96 15.72
N ASN A 456 36.10 37.21 15.27
CA ASN A 456 37.17 37.69 14.39
C ASN A 456 36.85 37.45 12.91
N THR A 457 35.64 37.78 12.50
CA THR A 457 35.19 37.54 11.12
C THR A 457 35.65 38.63 10.15
N LYS A 458 35.86 38.22 8.88
CA LYS A 458 36.19 39.14 7.77
C LYS A 458 35.20 38.95 6.62
N PRO A 459 34.79 40.04 5.94
CA PRO A 459 33.91 39.92 4.79
C PRO A 459 34.65 39.29 3.62
N VAL A 460 34.16 38.17 3.13
CA VAL A 460 34.71 37.45 1.97
C VAL A 460 33.62 37.12 0.97
N GLN A 461 33.96 37.22 -0.33
CA GLN A 461 33.07 36.74 -1.38
C GLN A 461 33.15 35.21 -1.44
N GLN A 462 32.03 34.60 -1.67
CA GLN A 462 31.93 33.14 -1.72
C GLN A 462 32.90 32.48 -2.71
N THR A 463 33.15 33.13 -3.85
CA THR A 463 34.15 32.70 -4.84
C THR A 463 35.56 32.68 -4.26
N GLN A 464 35.91 33.70 -3.50
CA GLN A 464 37.24 33.81 -2.87
C GLN A 464 37.36 32.75 -1.77
N LEU A 465 36.36 32.63 -0.91
CA LEU A 465 36.32 31.62 0.16
C LEU A 465 36.56 30.22 -0.39
N LEU A 466 35.82 29.82 -1.42
CA LEU A 466 35.94 28.47 -2.01
C LEU A 466 37.34 28.25 -2.65
N ARG A 467 37.91 29.26 -3.27
CA ARG A 467 39.29 29.19 -3.82
C ARG A 467 40.33 29.06 -2.74
N ASP A 468 40.22 29.84 -1.68
CA ASP A 468 41.13 29.79 -0.55
C ASP A 468 41.06 28.47 0.22
N LEU A 469 39.91 27.76 0.09
CA LEU A 469 39.69 26.40 0.58
C LEU A 469 40.06 25.31 -0.44
N GLY A 470 40.84 25.65 -1.49
CA GLY A 470 41.38 24.67 -2.43
C GLY A 470 40.46 24.30 -3.61
N ILE A 471 39.32 24.93 -3.77
CA ILE A 471 38.40 24.69 -4.91
C ILE A 471 38.73 25.72 -6.02
N ALA A 472 39.69 25.42 -6.85
CA ALA A 472 40.22 26.36 -7.85
C ALA A 472 39.16 26.88 -8.84
N ASN A 473 38.23 26.02 -9.27
CA ASN A 473 37.16 26.33 -10.21
C ASN A 473 35.78 25.96 -9.65
N PRO A 474 35.20 26.73 -8.71
CA PRO A 474 33.93 26.42 -8.10
C PRO A 474 32.80 26.41 -9.13
N ARG A 475 31.95 25.38 -9.09
CA ARG A 475 30.75 25.23 -9.91
C ARG A 475 29.54 25.83 -9.18
N MET A 476 28.43 26.03 -9.88
CA MET A 476 27.21 26.56 -9.27
C MET A 476 26.68 25.67 -8.10
N ALA A 477 26.95 24.37 -8.15
CA ALA A 477 26.63 23.45 -7.06
C ALA A 477 27.43 23.76 -5.79
N ASP A 478 28.76 24.05 -5.92
CA ASP A 478 29.65 24.35 -4.81
C ASP A 478 29.25 25.66 -4.12
N PHE A 479 28.83 26.67 -4.90
CA PHE A 479 28.29 27.93 -4.35
C PHE A 479 26.97 27.71 -3.56
N LYS A 480 26.09 26.89 -4.06
CA LYS A 480 24.83 26.57 -3.35
C LYS A 480 25.10 25.81 -2.05
N GLU A 481 26.01 24.87 -2.10
CA GLU A 481 26.42 24.07 -0.95
C GLU A 481 27.12 24.91 0.12
N ALA A 482 28.08 25.71 -0.26
CA ALA A 482 28.75 26.62 0.68
C ALA A 482 27.79 27.64 1.31
N ALA A 483 26.85 28.18 0.53
CA ALA A 483 25.83 29.08 1.08
C ALA A 483 24.92 28.33 2.09
N ARG A 484 24.56 27.11 1.83
CA ARG A 484 23.76 26.26 2.73
C ARG A 484 24.49 26.05 4.06
N VAL A 485 25.72 25.55 4.01
CA VAL A 485 26.52 25.26 5.20
C VAL A 485 26.73 26.50 6.06
N LEU A 486 27.11 27.63 5.44
CA LEU A 486 27.30 28.89 6.15
C LEU A 486 26.04 29.37 6.86
N ILE A 487 24.86 29.29 6.19
CA ILE A 487 23.58 29.71 6.76
C ILE A 487 23.15 28.76 7.89
N GLU A 488 23.30 27.44 7.74
CA GLU A 488 23.01 26.45 8.77
C GLU A 488 23.81 26.68 10.05
N HIS A 489 25.04 27.22 9.92
CA HIS A 489 25.88 27.57 11.06
C HIS A 489 25.77 29.06 11.45
N GLY A 490 24.67 29.73 11.08
CA GLY A 490 24.36 31.08 11.54
C GLY A 490 25.00 32.23 10.74
N ILE A 491 25.79 31.94 9.70
CA ILE A 491 26.45 32.95 8.89
C ILE A 491 25.59 33.32 7.69
N SER A 492 24.81 34.39 7.81
CA SER A 492 23.95 34.89 6.74
C SER A 492 24.71 35.86 5.80
N PRO A 493 24.40 35.85 4.49
CA PRO A 493 25.05 36.79 3.56
C PRO A 493 24.57 38.22 3.77
N ARG A 494 25.46 39.18 3.56
CA ARG A 494 25.13 40.60 3.44
C ARG A 494 25.68 41.22 2.15
N TYR A 495 25.21 42.41 1.83
CA TYR A 495 25.67 43.12 0.65
C TYR A 495 26.57 44.30 1.05
N THR A 496 27.77 44.39 0.45
CA THR A 496 28.72 45.48 0.64
C THR A 496 29.27 45.88 -0.74
N GLY A 497 29.13 47.16 -1.09
CA GLY A 497 29.59 47.66 -2.39
C GLY A 497 28.95 46.95 -3.59
N GLY A 498 27.69 46.54 -3.48
CA GLY A 498 26.96 45.80 -4.52
C GLY A 498 27.34 44.31 -4.66
N LYS A 499 28.22 43.79 -3.80
CA LYS A 499 28.68 42.41 -3.81
C LYS A 499 28.12 41.63 -2.62
N LYS A 500 27.71 40.39 -2.84
CA LYS A 500 27.30 39.46 -1.80
C LYS A 500 28.53 38.92 -1.08
N VAL A 501 28.61 39.10 0.23
CA VAL A 501 29.71 38.64 1.09
C VAL A 501 29.19 37.89 2.30
N TYR A 502 30.04 37.05 2.89
CA TYR A 502 29.83 36.37 4.16
C TYR A 502 30.91 36.84 5.13
N ASP A 503 30.54 37.10 6.39
CA ASP A 503 31.50 37.42 7.43
C ASP A 503 31.96 36.12 8.09
N VAL A 504 33.16 35.67 7.75
CA VAL A 504 33.71 34.37 8.19
C VAL A 504 35.12 34.53 8.74
N ASP A 505 35.41 33.72 9.76
CA ASP A 505 36.78 33.49 10.23
C ASP A 505 37.22 32.15 9.68
N TYR A 506 38.22 32.15 8.80
CA TYR A 506 38.67 30.92 8.16
C TYR A 506 40.18 30.91 7.94
N LYS A 507 40.76 29.73 7.83
CA LYS A 507 42.18 29.49 7.51
C LYS A 507 42.27 29.00 6.07
N PRO A 508 42.90 29.79 5.17
CA PRO A 508 43.19 29.33 3.81
C PRO A 508 44.06 28.06 3.83
N ILE A 509 43.83 27.18 2.88
CA ILE A 509 44.73 26.07 2.63
C ILE A 509 45.97 26.65 1.93
N GLU A 510 47.13 26.62 2.61
CA GLU A 510 48.41 26.99 1.97
C GLU A 510 48.65 25.97 0.85
N GLU A 511 48.77 26.47 -0.40
CA GLU A 511 49.30 25.66 -1.49
C GLU A 511 50.73 25.25 -1.09
N ASP A 512 50.90 23.98 -0.70
CA ASP A 512 52.25 23.41 -0.66
C ASP A 512 52.85 23.62 -2.04
N LYS A 513 53.88 24.46 -2.11
CA LYS A 513 54.67 24.65 -3.29
C LYS A 513 55.35 23.33 -3.59
N PHE A 514 54.67 22.46 -4.36
CA PHE A 514 55.36 21.36 -5.02
C PHE A 514 56.46 21.99 -5.87
N PRO A 515 57.72 21.67 -5.64
CA PRO A 515 58.74 22.09 -6.54
C PRO A 515 58.41 21.53 -7.93
N PRO A 516 58.59 22.33 -9.00
CA PRO A 516 58.34 21.82 -10.35
C PRO A 516 59.15 20.55 -10.55
N PRO A 517 58.59 19.50 -11.21
CA PRO A 517 59.32 18.30 -11.49
C PRO A 517 60.62 18.70 -12.24
N SER A 518 61.75 18.39 -11.66
CA SER A 518 63.05 18.55 -12.31
C SER A 518 63.14 17.58 -13.50
N TRP A 519 62.79 18.07 -14.67
CA TRP A 519 63.12 17.44 -15.92
C TRP A 519 64.64 17.62 -16.15
N HIS A 520 65.39 16.68 -15.66
CA HIS A 520 66.76 16.52 -16.08
C HIS A 520 67.04 15.06 -16.38
N ASP A 521 67.31 14.88 -17.67
CA ASP A 521 67.99 13.83 -18.42
C ASP A 521 67.23 12.52 -18.66
#